data_b2ba9d6c410fe3ba7e4ac20b2a44f17c
#
_entry.id   b2ba9d6c410fe3ba7e4ac20b2a44f17c
#
_cell.length_a   1.000
_cell.length_b   1.000
_cell.length_c   1.000
_cell.angle_alpha   90.00
_cell.angle_beta   90.00
_cell.angle_gamma   90.00
#
_symmetry.space_group_name_H-M   'P 1'
#
loop_
_entity.id
_entity.type
_entity.pdbx_description
1 polymer ?
#
loop_
_entity_poly.entity_id
_entity_poly.type
_entity_poly.pdbx_seq_one_letter_code
_entity_poly.pdbx_strand_id
1 'polypeptide(L)'
;MQMKIWITAVVIAGSGLAALAHSGATGVMKERMDAMGEMGDAMKSLTPMMRGQTAYDPDVVRNAADTMVRHAGTQMTELFPEGSNGAPSEALDAIWEDWEEFAALAEALRTSAEGMKLAVDNGLAGPGDMPGGGMMGTGQTMMGGGQGMMGTGQGMMGGTPGQMMTTEMLAEMPVNAGFMAVTQTCSACHQKFRAEDN
;
A
#
# COMPACT_ATOMS: atom_id res chain seq x y z
N MET A 1 36.87 53.63 14.13
CA MET A 1 37.28 52.28 13.76
C MET A 1 36.01 51.41 13.69
N GLN A 2 35.48 51.21 12.46
CA GLN A 2 34.29 50.39 12.25
C GLN A 2 34.74 49.02 11.71
N MET A 3 34.50 48.00 12.50
CA MET A 3 34.85 46.62 12.19
C MET A 3 33.69 45.98 11.40
N LYS A 4 33.87 45.75 10.09
CA LYS A 4 32.91 45.09 9.21
C LYS A 4 32.99 43.55 9.45
N ILE A 5 31.97 43.00 10.06
CA ILE A 5 31.81 41.55 10.24
C ILE A 5 31.23 41.00 8.93
N TRP A 6 32.00 40.16 8.24
CA TRP A 6 31.53 39.37 7.10
C TRP A 6 30.91 38.08 7.61
N ILE A 7 29.59 37.97 7.49
CA ILE A 7 28.89 36.71 7.77
C ILE A 7 28.93 35.89 6.49
N THR A 8 29.74 34.82 6.49
CA THR A 8 29.78 33.85 5.41
C THR A 8 28.63 32.88 5.62
N ALA A 9 27.59 32.93 4.79
CA ALA A 9 26.52 31.95 4.79
C ALA A 9 27.04 30.67 4.14
N VAL A 10 27.17 29.62 4.94
CA VAL A 10 27.41 28.24 4.48
C VAL A 10 26.06 27.66 4.05
N VAL A 11 25.82 27.60 2.75
CA VAL A 11 24.69 26.87 2.18
C VAL A 11 25.07 25.39 2.18
N ILE A 12 24.49 24.62 3.10
CA ILE A 12 24.59 23.16 3.09
C ILE A 12 23.62 22.65 2.02
N ALA A 13 24.17 22.30 0.86
CA ALA A 13 23.46 21.57 -0.18
C ALA A 13 23.33 20.11 0.25
N GLY A 14 22.29 19.82 1.02
CA GLY A 14 21.90 18.48 1.42
C GLY A 14 20.76 17.97 0.54
N SER A 15 21.04 17.59 -0.69
CA SER A 15 20.04 16.98 -1.56
C SER A 15 20.77 16.11 -2.60
N GLY A 16 20.81 14.82 -2.42
CA GLY A 16 21.41 13.97 -3.45
C GLY A 16 21.69 12.53 -3.13
N LEU A 17 21.18 11.95 -2.04
CA LEU A 17 21.46 10.54 -1.72
C LEU A 17 20.37 9.57 -2.20
N ALA A 18 19.18 10.04 -2.54
CA ALA A 18 18.09 9.17 -3.01
C ALA A 18 18.26 8.66 -4.45
N ALA A 19 19.11 9.28 -5.27
CA ALA A 19 19.29 8.90 -6.68
C ALA A 19 20.31 7.77 -6.88
N LEU A 20 21.05 7.36 -5.85
CA LEU A 20 22.11 6.35 -5.98
C LEU A 20 21.63 4.92 -5.71
N ALA A 21 20.46 4.72 -5.12
CA ALA A 21 19.94 3.39 -4.80
C ALA A 21 19.63 2.54 -6.05
N HIS A 22 19.42 3.15 -7.21
CA HIS A 22 19.14 2.46 -8.47
C HIS A 22 20.34 2.41 -9.43
N SER A 23 21.48 2.99 -9.05
CA SER A 23 22.68 3.03 -9.89
C SER A 23 23.37 1.67 -9.85
N GLY A 24 23.16 0.88 -10.88
CA GLY A 24 23.80 -0.43 -11.04
C GLY A 24 22.85 -1.59 -11.33
N ALA A 25 21.55 -1.43 -11.12
CA ALA A 25 20.58 -2.46 -11.50
C ALA A 25 20.45 -2.54 -13.03
N THR A 26 20.46 -3.77 -13.57
CA THR A 26 20.26 -4.06 -14.99
C THR A 26 19.32 -5.26 -15.15
N GLY A 27 18.80 -5.47 -16.36
CA GLY A 27 17.93 -6.60 -16.66
C GLY A 27 16.71 -6.68 -15.75
N VAL A 28 16.30 -7.87 -15.39
CA VAL A 28 15.11 -8.16 -14.60
C VAL A 28 15.10 -7.45 -13.23
N MET A 29 16.26 -7.26 -12.63
CA MET A 29 16.37 -6.52 -11.37
C MET A 29 15.96 -5.06 -11.54
N LYS A 30 16.43 -4.40 -12.62
CA LYS A 30 16.03 -3.04 -12.93
C LYS A 30 14.53 -2.94 -13.22
N GLU A 31 13.98 -3.85 -14.01
CA GLU A 31 12.55 -3.90 -14.34
C GLU A 31 11.69 -4.02 -13.08
N ARG A 32 12.08 -4.89 -12.14
CA ARG A 32 11.42 -5.05 -10.85
C ARG A 32 11.47 -3.78 -10.00
N MET A 33 12.64 -3.14 -9.91
CA MET A 33 12.82 -1.90 -9.14
C MET A 33 12.02 -0.75 -9.76
N ASP A 34 11.99 -0.62 -11.07
CA ASP A 34 11.18 0.36 -11.79
C ASP A 34 9.68 0.13 -11.53
N ALA A 35 9.21 -1.11 -11.63
CA ALA A 35 7.82 -1.48 -11.36
C ALA A 35 7.40 -1.14 -9.91
N MET A 36 8.25 -1.45 -8.92
CA MET A 36 8.01 -1.08 -7.52
C MET A 36 8.00 0.45 -7.32
N GLY A 37 8.86 1.17 -8.04
CA GLY A 37 8.87 2.63 -8.06
C GLY A 37 7.57 3.23 -8.59
N GLU A 38 7.08 2.72 -9.74
CA GLU A 38 5.81 3.17 -10.33
C GLU A 38 4.62 2.90 -9.40
N MET A 39 4.56 1.71 -8.78
CA MET A 39 3.52 1.41 -7.78
C MET A 39 3.63 2.30 -6.54
N GLY A 40 4.85 2.59 -6.08
CA GLY A 40 5.11 3.51 -4.99
C GLY A 40 4.62 4.93 -5.29
N ASP A 41 4.83 5.43 -6.50
CA ASP A 41 4.36 6.75 -6.92
C ASP A 41 2.82 6.78 -7.06
N ALA A 42 2.22 5.70 -7.54
CA ALA A 42 0.77 5.53 -7.54
C ALA A 42 0.20 5.62 -6.10
N MET A 43 0.81 4.93 -5.12
CA MET A 43 0.40 5.02 -3.71
C MET A 43 0.57 6.43 -3.13
N LYS A 44 1.65 7.14 -3.48
CA LYS A 44 1.86 8.55 -3.06
C LYS A 44 0.78 9.48 -3.61
N SER A 45 0.31 9.26 -4.83
CA SER A 45 -0.77 10.05 -5.43
C SER A 45 -2.12 9.81 -4.75
N LEU A 46 -2.40 8.58 -4.33
CA LEU A 46 -3.66 8.19 -3.69
C LEU A 46 -3.74 8.60 -2.21
N THR A 47 -2.64 8.50 -1.48
CA THR A 47 -2.62 8.64 -0.01
C THR A 47 -3.26 9.94 0.50
N PRO A 48 -2.95 11.15 -0.01
CA PRO A 48 -3.57 12.38 0.47
C PRO A 48 -5.08 12.42 0.17
N MET A 49 -5.51 11.86 -0.94
CA MET A 49 -6.91 11.78 -1.34
C MET A 49 -7.69 10.85 -0.42
N MET A 50 -7.17 9.65 -0.14
CA MET A 50 -7.78 8.66 0.77
C MET A 50 -7.84 9.15 2.21
N ARG A 51 -6.98 10.11 2.59
CA ARG A 51 -7.01 10.80 3.90
C ARG A 51 -7.87 12.05 3.93
N GLY A 52 -8.56 12.39 2.84
CA GLY A 52 -9.38 13.61 2.75
C GLY A 52 -8.56 14.92 2.74
N GLN A 53 -7.27 14.86 2.44
CA GLN A 53 -6.37 16.02 2.38
C GLN A 53 -6.44 16.73 1.04
N THR A 54 -6.88 16.02 -0.01
CA THR A 54 -7.14 16.54 -1.35
C THR A 54 -8.52 16.09 -1.82
N ALA A 55 -9.09 16.80 -2.79
CA ALA A 55 -10.36 16.42 -3.39
C ALA A 55 -10.25 15.04 -4.06
N TYR A 56 -11.35 14.29 -4.02
CA TYR A 56 -11.45 13.02 -4.72
C TYR A 56 -11.42 13.23 -6.24
N ASP A 57 -10.55 12.50 -6.91
CA ASP A 57 -10.40 12.50 -8.36
C ASP A 57 -10.44 11.05 -8.88
N PRO A 58 -11.54 10.64 -9.52
CA PRO A 58 -11.71 9.27 -10.00
C PRO A 58 -10.68 8.88 -11.06
N ASP A 59 -10.18 9.80 -11.87
CA ASP A 59 -9.20 9.49 -12.91
C ASP A 59 -7.82 9.22 -12.30
N VAL A 60 -7.44 9.93 -11.24
CA VAL A 60 -6.21 9.64 -10.48
C VAL A 60 -6.29 8.24 -9.87
N VAL A 61 -7.43 7.87 -9.28
CA VAL A 61 -7.62 6.52 -8.71
C VAL A 61 -7.55 5.45 -9.79
N ARG A 62 -8.22 5.67 -10.93
CA ARG A 62 -8.22 4.73 -12.05
C ARG A 62 -6.81 4.49 -12.60
N ASN A 63 -6.06 5.58 -12.83
CA ASN A 63 -4.68 5.51 -13.33
C ASN A 63 -3.74 4.79 -12.35
N ALA A 64 -3.87 5.07 -11.05
CA ALA A 64 -3.08 4.40 -10.02
C ALA A 64 -3.40 2.90 -9.93
N ALA A 65 -4.69 2.54 -9.98
CA ALA A 65 -5.13 1.14 -10.01
C ALA A 65 -4.62 0.41 -11.25
N ASP A 66 -4.66 1.04 -12.43
CA ASP A 66 -4.14 0.48 -13.68
C ASP A 66 -2.62 0.23 -13.59
N THR A 67 -1.89 1.12 -12.94
CA THR A 67 -0.45 0.92 -12.70
C THR A 67 -0.21 -0.31 -11.82
N MET A 68 -0.96 -0.47 -10.73
CA MET A 68 -0.84 -1.64 -9.85
C MET A 68 -1.22 -2.94 -10.56
N VAL A 69 -2.34 -2.97 -11.30
CA VAL A 69 -2.77 -4.15 -12.07
C VAL A 69 -1.70 -4.58 -13.08
N ARG A 70 -1.07 -3.61 -13.74
CA ARG A 70 -0.01 -3.87 -14.74
C ARG A 70 1.22 -4.54 -14.15
N HIS A 71 1.54 -4.27 -12.88
CA HIS A 71 2.75 -4.77 -12.21
C HIS A 71 2.48 -5.86 -11.16
N ALA A 72 1.24 -6.24 -10.92
CA ALA A 72 0.84 -7.24 -9.93
C ALA A 72 0.63 -8.64 -10.54
N GLY A 73 0.37 -9.63 -9.71
CA GLY A 73 0.12 -11.00 -10.14
C GLY A 73 1.31 -11.63 -10.84
N THR A 74 1.07 -12.32 -11.94
CA THR A 74 2.11 -13.00 -12.72
C THR A 74 3.16 -12.05 -13.27
N GLN A 75 2.78 -10.81 -13.61
CA GLN A 75 3.74 -9.80 -14.07
C GLN A 75 4.78 -9.47 -13.00
N MET A 76 4.40 -9.50 -11.73
CA MET A 76 5.34 -9.36 -10.63
C MET A 76 6.21 -10.60 -10.48
N THR A 77 5.63 -11.79 -10.41
CA THR A 77 6.37 -13.01 -10.13
C THR A 77 7.39 -13.36 -11.22
N GLU A 78 7.12 -13.06 -12.48
CA GLU A 78 8.05 -13.22 -13.59
C GLU A 78 9.35 -12.40 -13.45
N LEU A 79 9.32 -11.33 -12.65
CA LEU A 79 10.49 -10.50 -12.36
C LEU A 79 11.37 -11.05 -11.23
N PHE A 80 11.06 -12.23 -10.66
CA PHE A 80 11.80 -12.85 -9.56
C PHE A 80 12.33 -14.25 -9.94
N PRO A 81 13.13 -14.41 -11.00
CA PRO A 81 13.80 -15.68 -11.25
C PRO A 81 14.72 -16.01 -10.07
N GLU A 82 14.84 -17.30 -9.75
CA GLU A 82 15.63 -17.77 -8.61
C GLU A 82 17.06 -17.22 -8.65
N GLY A 83 17.55 -16.74 -7.48
CA GLY A 83 18.89 -16.18 -7.36
C GLY A 83 19.07 -14.76 -7.91
N SER A 84 17.98 -14.03 -8.23
CA SER A 84 18.06 -12.65 -8.74
C SER A 84 18.00 -11.56 -7.65
N ASN A 85 18.41 -11.88 -6.42
CA ASN A 85 18.33 -10.98 -5.25
C ASN A 85 19.63 -10.26 -4.87
N GLY A 86 20.64 -10.28 -5.73
CA GLY A 86 21.91 -9.57 -5.47
C GLY A 86 21.73 -8.04 -5.38
N ALA A 87 22.73 -7.34 -4.79
CA ALA A 87 22.72 -5.88 -4.71
C ALA A 87 22.60 -5.24 -6.13
N PRO A 88 21.82 -4.16 -6.26
CA PRO A 88 21.18 -3.33 -5.24
C PRO A 88 19.75 -3.75 -4.85
N SER A 89 19.33 -4.97 -5.12
CA SER A 89 17.99 -5.46 -4.74
C SER A 89 17.89 -5.69 -3.24
N GLU A 90 16.77 -5.32 -2.65
CA GLU A 90 16.40 -5.60 -1.26
C GLU A 90 15.55 -6.87 -1.12
N ALA A 91 15.36 -7.64 -2.20
CA ALA A 91 14.63 -8.88 -2.17
C ALA A 91 15.38 -9.94 -1.36
N LEU A 92 14.68 -10.64 -0.47
CA LEU A 92 15.21 -11.70 0.39
C LEU A 92 15.08 -13.07 -0.28
N ASP A 93 15.93 -14.02 0.11
CA ASP A 93 15.84 -15.44 -0.30
C ASP A 93 14.51 -16.08 0.10
N ALA A 94 13.87 -15.58 1.14
CA ALA A 94 12.54 -15.99 1.60
C ALA A 94 11.48 -16.03 0.48
N ILE A 95 11.65 -15.25 -0.58
CA ILE A 95 10.76 -15.27 -1.78
C ILE A 95 10.73 -16.68 -2.39
N TRP A 96 11.88 -17.31 -2.55
CA TRP A 96 11.98 -18.64 -3.18
C TRP A 96 11.78 -19.78 -2.19
N GLU A 97 12.03 -19.53 -0.89
CA GLU A 97 11.74 -20.47 0.19
C GLU A 97 10.23 -20.63 0.41
N ASP A 98 9.45 -19.56 0.17
CA ASP A 98 7.99 -19.54 0.32
C ASP A 98 7.31 -18.92 -0.91
N TRP A 99 7.61 -19.51 -2.06
CA TRP A 99 7.13 -19.04 -3.36
C TRP A 99 5.61 -18.99 -3.47
N GLU A 100 4.92 -19.97 -2.87
CA GLU A 100 3.46 -20.03 -2.92
C GLU A 100 2.82 -18.82 -2.24
N GLU A 101 3.34 -18.41 -1.08
CA GLU A 101 2.84 -17.22 -0.38
C GLU A 101 3.22 -15.93 -1.13
N PHE A 102 4.44 -15.85 -1.67
CA PHE A 102 4.83 -14.70 -2.49
C PHE A 102 3.90 -14.54 -3.70
N ALA A 103 3.63 -15.62 -4.43
CA ALA A 103 2.75 -15.61 -5.59
C ALA A 103 1.30 -15.29 -5.20
N ALA A 104 0.83 -15.81 -4.06
CA ALA A 104 -0.51 -15.50 -3.53
C ALA A 104 -0.65 -14.02 -3.17
N LEU A 105 0.36 -13.40 -2.57
CA LEU A 105 0.36 -11.96 -2.27
C LEU A 105 0.42 -11.11 -3.53
N ALA A 106 1.20 -11.51 -4.54
CA ALA A 106 1.23 -10.83 -5.83
C ALA A 106 -0.16 -10.84 -6.51
N GLU A 107 -0.85 -11.98 -6.46
CA GLU A 107 -2.21 -12.11 -7.00
C GLU A 107 -3.25 -11.36 -6.16
N ALA A 108 -3.12 -11.36 -4.83
CA ALA A 108 -3.96 -10.56 -3.94
C ALA A 108 -3.84 -9.05 -4.23
N LEU A 109 -2.64 -8.59 -4.54
CA LEU A 109 -2.43 -7.20 -4.96
C LEU A 109 -3.18 -6.90 -6.26
N ARG A 110 -3.11 -7.79 -7.25
CA ARG A 110 -3.84 -7.64 -8.52
C ARG A 110 -5.35 -7.58 -8.28
N THR A 111 -5.90 -8.54 -7.53
CA THR A 111 -7.32 -8.60 -7.16
C THR A 111 -7.78 -7.31 -6.45
N SER A 112 -6.99 -6.84 -5.49
CA SER A 112 -7.30 -5.62 -4.73
C SER A 112 -7.28 -4.37 -5.61
N ALA A 113 -6.31 -4.27 -6.52
CA ALA A 113 -6.20 -3.15 -7.45
C ALA A 113 -7.33 -3.15 -8.49
N GLU A 114 -7.71 -4.31 -9.02
CA GLU A 114 -8.86 -4.46 -9.92
C GLU A 114 -10.17 -4.07 -9.22
N GLY A 115 -10.39 -4.55 -7.99
CA GLY A 115 -11.55 -4.17 -7.20
C GLY A 115 -11.60 -2.67 -6.91
N MET A 116 -10.46 -2.07 -6.53
CA MET A 116 -10.35 -0.62 -6.33
C MET A 116 -10.67 0.15 -7.63
N LYS A 117 -10.21 -0.33 -8.79
CA LYS A 117 -10.51 0.27 -10.08
C LYS A 117 -12.01 0.26 -10.40
N LEU A 118 -12.70 -0.86 -10.12
CA LEU A 118 -14.13 -0.98 -10.34
C LEU A 118 -14.95 -0.14 -9.36
N ALA A 119 -14.43 0.08 -8.15
CA ALA A 119 -15.08 0.87 -7.10
C ALA A 119 -14.96 2.40 -7.29
N VAL A 120 -14.23 2.87 -8.31
CA VAL A 120 -13.92 4.30 -8.49
C VAL A 120 -15.14 5.20 -8.43
N ASP A 121 -16.25 4.80 -9.07
CA ASP A 121 -17.45 5.60 -9.13
C ASP A 121 -18.28 5.58 -7.83
N ASN A 122 -17.94 4.70 -6.86
CA ASN A 122 -18.56 4.66 -5.53
C ASN A 122 -18.05 5.79 -4.62
N GLY A 123 -16.94 6.44 -4.98
CA GLY A 123 -16.34 7.51 -4.18
C GLY A 123 -15.71 7.03 -2.87
N LEU A 124 -15.46 7.98 -1.97
CA LEU A 124 -14.93 7.70 -0.64
C LEU A 124 -16.06 7.47 0.36
N ALA A 125 -15.89 6.49 1.27
CA ALA A 125 -16.75 6.39 2.45
C ALA A 125 -16.62 7.66 3.31
N GLY A 126 -17.74 8.14 3.83
CA GLY A 126 -17.75 9.18 4.83
C GLY A 126 -17.12 8.72 6.17
N PRO A 127 -16.82 9.67 7.08
CA PRO A 127 -16.36 9.31 8.43
C PRO A 127 -17.47 8.57 9.20
N GLY A 128 -17.53 7.28 9.13
CA GLY A 128 -18.55 6.44 9.76
C GLY A 128 -19.10 5.33 8.87
N ASP A 129 -18.88 5.39 7.57
CA ASP A 129 -19.41 4.41 6.62
C ASP A 129 -18.48 3.20 6.41
N MET A 130 -17.30 3.18 7.07
CA MET A 130 -16.37 2.06 6.98
C MET A 130 -16.86 0.88 7.80
N PRO A 131 -16.97 -0.33 7.23
CA PRO A 131 -17.23 -1.54 8.00
C PRO A 131 -16.09 -1.74 9.02
N GLY A 132 -16.34 -1.46 10.29
CA GLY A 132 -15.35 -1.54 11.37
C GLY A 132 -14.96 -0.21 12.03
N GLY A 133 -15.38 0.96 11.52
CA GLY A 133 -15.09 2.29 12.08
C GLY A 133 -15.98 2.73 13.25
N GLY A 134 -16.86 1.89 13.73
CA GLY A 134 -17.87 2.23 14.74
C GLY A 134 -17.41 2.14 16.19
N MET A 135 -16.19 2.59 16.57
CA MET A 135 -15.78 2.64 17.99
C MET A 135 -14.94 3.87 18.35
N MET A 136 -15.33 5.06 17.87
CA MET A 136 -15.04 6.33 18.57
C MET A 136 -16.18 7.30 18.33
N GLY A 137 -17.37 6.93 18.74
CA GLY A 137 -18.54 7.80 18.86
C GLY A 137 -18.47 8.51 20.19
N THR A 138 -18.46 9.82 20.12
CA THR A 138 -18.73 10.79 21.19
C THR A 138 -19.79 10.28 22.18
N GLY A 139 -19.39 10.21 23.47
CA GLY A 139 -20.30 9.89 24.56
C GLY A 139 -21.50 10.80 24.56
N GLN A 140 -22.67 10.21 24.42
CA GLN A 140 -23.92 10.73 24.91
C GLN A 140 -24.77 9.55 25.39
N THR A 141 -24.87 9.53 26.68
CA THR A 141 -25.68 8.72 27.57
C THR A 141 -27.09 8.42 27.04
N MET A 142 -27.47 7.13 27.02
CA MET A 142 -28.83 6.73 27.39
C MET A 142 -28.77 5.36 28.08
N MET A 143 -29.10 5.39 29.38
CA MET A 143 -29.49 4.23 30.19
C MET A 143 -30.65 3.50 29.53
N GLY A 144 -30.53 2.20 29.34
CA GLY A 144 -31.63 1.33 28.96
C GLY A 144 -31.17 -0.11 29.02
N GLY A 145 -31.57 -0.84 30.08
CA GLY A 145 -31.21 -2.22 30.36
C GLY A 145 -31.74 -3.19 29.29
N GLY A 146 -31.00 -4.23 29.05
CA GLY A 146 -31.39 -5.36 28.23
C GLY A 146 -30.35 -6.46 28.36
N GLN A 147 -30.70 -7.50 29.09
CA GLN A 147 -29.99 -8.75 29.29
C GLN A 147 -29.78 -9.47 27.97
N GLY A 148 -28.60 -10.06 27.82
CA GLY A 148 -28.44 -11.34 27.08
C GLY A 148 -27.92 -11.22 25.69
N MET A 149 -26.76 -11.68 25.54
CA MET A 149 -26.29 -12.81 24.76
C MET A 149 -24.78 -12.68 24.67
N MET A 150 -24.08 -13.62 25.27
CA MET A 150 -22.71 -13.95 24.92
C MET A 150 -22.71 -14.35 23.44
N GLY A 151 -22.53 -13.36 22.57
CA GLY A 151 -22.15 -13.55 21.19
C GLY A 151 -20.64 -13.42 21.16
N THR A 152 -19.97 -14.51 20.85
CA THR A 152 -18.54 -14.59 20.54
C THR A 152 -18.21 -13.47 19.57
N GLY A 153 -17.67 -12.38 20.10
CA GLY A 153 -17.11 -11.28 19.33
C GLY A 153 -15.89 -11.77 18.57
N GLN A 154 -16.12 -12.40 17.45
CA GLN A 154 -15.13 -12.65 16.44
C GLN A 154 -14.88 -11.31 15.76
N GLY A 155 -13.89 -10.59 16.30
CA GLY A 155 -13.46 -9.33 15.75
C GLY A 155 -13.04 -9.53 14.29
N MET A 156 -13.65 -8.77 13.39
CA MET A 156 -13.30 -8.72 11.96
C MET A 156 -11.88 -8.16 11.70
N MET A 157 -10.97 -8.29 12.65
CA MET A 157 -9.55 -7.94 12.53
C MET A 157 -8.62 -9.15 12.59
N GLY A 158 -9.18 -10.34 12.46
CA GLY A 158 -8.44 -11.60 12.39
C GLY A 158 -9.02 -12.46 11.28
N GLY A 159 -9.08 -11.93 10.07
CA GLY A 159 -9.31 -12.77 8.91
C GLY A 159 -8.14 -13.76 8.84
N THR A 160 -8.44 -15.04 9.00
CA THR A 160 -7.55 -16.15 8.64
C THR A 160 -6.90 -15.79 7.30
N PRO A 161 -5.59 -16.06 7.07
CA PRO A 161 -4.98 -15.96 5.74
C PRO A 161 -5.70 -16.91 4.78
N GLY A 162 -6.80 -16.50 4.19
CA GLY A 162 -7.66 -17.36 3.38
C GLY A 162 -8.98 -16.74 2.95
N GLN A 163 -9.42 -15.66 3.54
CA GLN A 163 -10.56 -14.88 3.02
C GLN A 163 -10.05 -13.58 2.39
N MET A 164 -9.33 -13.71 1.28
CA MET A 164 -9.04 -12.57 0.43
C MET A 164 -10.37 -12.06 -0.13
N MET A 165 -10.62 -10.74 0.02
CA MET A 165 -11.76 -10.11 -0.62
C MET A 165 -11.64 -10.31 -2.13
N THR A 166 -12.75 -10.69 -2.77
CA THR A 166 -12.76 -10.84 -4.23
C THR A 166 -12.85 -9.47 -4.91
N THR A 167 -12.48 -9.42 -6.17
CA THR A 167 -12.63 -8.21 -7.00
C THR A 167 -14.06 -7.67 -6.97
N GLU A 168 -15.05 -8.57 -7.06
CA GLU A 168 -16.48 -8.22 -7.04
C GLU A 168 -16.91 -7.60 -5.72
N MET A 169 -16.48 -8.18 -4.60
CA MET A 169 -16.78 -7.63 -3.27
C MET A 169 -16.20 -6.21 -3.12
N LEU A 170 -14.96 -6.00 -3.55
CA LEU A 170 -14.31 -4.70 -3.49
C LEU A 170 -14.96 -3.69 -4.44
N ALA A 171 -15.45 -4.13 -5.60
CA ALA A 171 -16.13 -3.28 -6.58
C ALA A 171 -17.44 -2.66 -6.04
N GLU A 172 -18.11 -3.32 -5.10
CA GLU A 172 -19.34 -2.83 -4.46
C GLU A 172 -19.07 -1.92 -3.25
N MET A 173 -17.80 -1.86 -2.79
CA MET A 173 -17.41 -1.08 -1.61
C MET A 173 -16.97 0.35 -2.01
N PRO A 174 -16.91 1.29 -1.06
CA PRO A 174 -16.22 2.56 -1.29
C PRO A 174 -14.75 2.33 -1.64
N VAL A 175 -14.19 3.17 -2.49
CA VAL A 175 -12.85 2.99 -3.07
C VAL A 175 -11.73 2.88 -2.03
N ASN A 176 -11.89 3.50 -0.88
CA ASN A 176 -10.93 3.41 0.22
C ASN A 176 -10.84 2.00 0.84
N ALA A 177 -11.83 1.13 0.66
CA ALA A 177 -11.71 -0.29 1.05
C ALA A 177 -10.68 -1.01 0.15
N GLY A 178 -10.74 -0.81 -1.16
CA GLY A 178 -9.74 -1.32 -2.11
C GLY A 178 -8.34 -0.77 -1.83
N PHE A 179 -8.23 0.53 -1.54
CA PHE A 179 -6.96 1.14 -1.14
C PHE A 179 -6.37 0.52 0.12
N MET A 180 -7.20 0.25 1.13
CA MET A 180 -6.77 -0.45 2.35
C MET A 180 -6.28 -1.86 2.05
N ALA A 181 -6.99 -2.62 1.21
CA ALA A 181 -6.60 -3.96 0.81
C ALA A 181 -5.24 -3.96 0.09
N VAL A 182 -5.03 -3.03 -0.85
CA VAL A 182 -3.73 -2.81 -1.52
C VAL A 182 -2.64 -2.52 -0.49
N THR A 183 -2.87 -1.56 0.43
CA THR A 183 -1.89 -1.17 1.45
C THR A 183 -1.50 -2.34 2.35
N GLN A 184 -2.48 -3.13 2.79
CA GLN A 184 -2.24 -4.31 3.64
C GLN A 184 -1.43 -5.37 2.90
N THR A 185 -1.74 -5.63 1.64
CA THR A 185 -1.02 -6.60 0.81
C THR A 185 0.42 -6.17 0.58
N CYS A 186 0.66 -4.89 0.23
CA CYS A 186 2.01 -4.34 0.10
C CYS A 186 2.80 -4.49 1.41
N SER A 187 2.18 -4.17 2.55
CA SER A 187 2.82 -4.29 3.86
C SER A 187 3.16 -5.74 4.21
N ALA A 188 2.24 -6.68 4.01
CA ALA A 188 2.46 -8.09 4.28
C ALA A 188 3.62 -8.66 3.43
N CYS A 189 3.64 -8.34 2.13
CA CYS A 189 4.71 -8.77 1.24
C CYS A 189 6.08 -8.19 1.67
N HIS A 190 6.16 -6.89 1.91
CA HIS A 190 7.41 -6.23 2.30
C HIS A 190 7.94 -6.69 3.65
N GLN A 191 7.07 -6.94 4.64
CA GLN A 191 7.51 -7.45 5.95
C GLN A 191 8.20 -8.81 5.88
N LYS A 192 7.81 -9.66 4.92
CA LYS A 192 8.34 -11.02 4.80
C LYS A 192 9.47 -11.15 3.77
N PHE A 193 9.38 -10.43 2.68
CA PHE A 193 10.16 -10.68 1.48
C PHE A 193 11.14 -9.56 1.10
N ARG A 194 11.16 -8.46 1.85
CA ARG A 194 12.05 -7.31 1.63
C ARG A 194 12.95 -7.10 2.85
N ALA A 195 14.23 -6.80 2.61
CA ALA A 195 15.14 -6.37 3.68
C ALA A 195 14.68 -5.03 4.27
N GLU A 196 14.79 -4.89 5.59
CA GLU A 196 14.52 -3.63 6.27
C GLU A 196 15.64 -2.62 5.98
N ASP A 197 15.26 -1.36 5.74
CA ASP A 197 16.20 -0.26 5.65
C ASP A 197 16.82 -0.02 7.06
N ASN A 198 18.14 -0.22 7.18
CA ASN A 198 18.92 0.09 8.40
C ASN A 198 19.35 1.56 8.43
#